data_dba35f42d8224e22774e055b64703935
#
_entry.id   dba35f42d8224e22774e055b64703935
#
_cell.length_a   1.000
_cell.length_b   1.000
_cell.length_c   1.000
_cell.angle_alpha   90.00
_cell.angle_beta   90.00
_cell.angle_gamma   90.00
#
_symmetry.space_group_name_H-M   'P 1'
#
loop_
_entity.id
_entity.type
_entity.pdbx_description
1 polymer ?
#
loop_
_entity_poly.entity_id
_entity_poly.type
_entity_poly.pdbx_seq_one_letter_code
_entity_poly.pdbx_strand_id
1 'polypeptide(L)'
;QRAIELRARLGRDDEAVALTRAALDALPVGVSVVDAGLKIRFINDLARRYLAGPDSGLFSLRSGPYAGSGVYLAAMSREEAGVLRKLVASATSGGSGGAMRVTSRNGAVVALMVAPAPLGLADDVSGLESGGAREPLALIILRPLNRKVVPQADMLCEMFGFSRAEAEVAVALTGGASAEDVARGRGVSLMTVRSQIRSILGKSEAENLRDFERTMATLGALVPQLR
;
A
#
# COMPACT_ATOMS: atom_id res chain seq x y z
N GLN A 1 -31.96 -25.83 18.27
CA GLN A 1 -30.52 -26.04 18.51
C GLN A 1 -29.69 -25.76 17.23
N ARG A 2 -29.98 -26.44 16.08
CA ARG A 2 -29.30 -26.19 14.78
C ARG A 2 -29.34 -24.75 14.31
N ALA A 3 -30.42 -24.00 14.51
CA ALA A 3 -30.55 -22.61 14.10
C ALA A 3 -29.66 -21.65 14.93
N ILE A 4 -29.41 -21.97 16.20
CA ILE A 4 -28.53 -21.21 17.09
C ILE A 4 -27.06 -21.49 16.74
N GLU A 5 -26.72 -22.72 16.44
CA GLU A 5 -25.37 -23.11 15.99
C GLU A 5 -25.05 -22.50 14.63
N LEU A 6 -26.02 -22.45 13.70
CA LEU A 6 -25.86 -21.81 12.40
C LEU A 6 -25.65 -20.29 12.52
N ARG A 7 -26.42 -19.61 13.38
CA ARG A 7 -26.24 -18.17 13.68
C ARG A 7 -24.88 -17.86 14.33
N ALA A 8 -24.43 -18.73 15.24
CA ALA A 8 -23.14 -18.57 15.91
C ALA A 8 -21.94 -18.84 14.95
N ARG A 9 -22.13 -19.66 13.93
CA ARG A 9 -21.14 -19.88 12.86
C ARG A 9 -21.10 -18.70 11.92
N LEU A 10 -22.24 -18.27 11.39
CA LEU A 10 -22.34 -17.09 10.51
C LEU A 10 -21.79 -15.83 11.17
N GLY A 11 -22.05 -15.60 12.46
CA GLY A 11 -21.49 -14.45 13.17
C GLY A 11 -19.97 -14.51 13.34
N ARG A 12 -19.37 -15.70 13.49
CA ARG A 12 -17.91 -15.86 13.56
C ARG A 12 -17.23 -15.68 12.21
N ASP A 13 -17.89 -16.12 11.15
CA ASP A 13 -17.37 -15.96 9.79
C ASP A 13 -17.43 -14.50 9.37
N ASP A 14 -18.49 -13.76 9.73
CA ASP A 14 -18.60 -12.30 9.50
C ASP A 14 -17.54 -11.51 10.28
N GLU A 15 -17.23 -11.89 11.52
CA GLU A 15 -16.15 -11.26 12.31
C GLU A 15 -14.76 -11.53 11.70
N ALA A 16 -14.50 -12.75 11.26
CA ALA A 16 -13.24 -13.11 10.62
C ALA A 16 -13.03 -12.32 9.31
N VAL A 17 -14.07 -12.21 8.49
CA VAL A 17 -14.06 -11.39 7.27
C VAL A 17 -13.80 -9.92 7.59
N ALA A 18 -14.48 -9.37 8.59
CA ALA A 18 -14.30 -7.97 9.00
C ALA A 18 -12.88 -7.73 9.51
N LEU A 19 -12.32 -8.64 10.31
CA LEU A 19 -10.95 -8.56 10.82
C LEU A 19 -9.92 -8.64 9.69
N THR A 20 -10.09 -9.57 8.75
CA THR A 20 -9.19 -9.72 7.58
C THR A 20 -9.20 -8.46 6.73
N ARG A 21 -10.38 -7.88 6.48
CA ARG A 21 -10.49 -6.60 5.76
C ARG A 21 -9.81 -5.46 6.49
N ALA A 22 -10.07 -5.32 7.79
CA ALA A 22 -9.42 -4.29 8.61
C ALA A 22 -7.89 -4.43 8.62
N ALA A 23 -7.37 -5.66 8.71
CA ALA A 23 -5.94 -5.93 8.63
C ALA A 23 -5.34 -5.54 7.27
N LEU A 24 -6.03 -5.86 6.16
CA LEU A 24 -5.59 -5.49 4.82
C LEU A 24 -5.67 -3.97 4.58
N ASP A 25 -6.66 -3.29 5.15
CA ASP A 25 -6.78 -1.83 5.09
C ASP A 25 -5.69 -1.11 5.91
N ALA A 26 -5.21 -1.74 6.98
CA ALA A 26 -4.10 -1.20 7.80
C ALA A 26 -2.73 -1.33 7.12
N LEU A 27 -2.59 -2.13 6.05
CA LEU A 27 -1.31 -2.29 5.36
C LEU A 27 -0.88 -1.00 4.65
N PRO A 28 0.42 -0.62 4.73
CA PRO A 28 0.97 0.55 4.05
C PRO A 28 1.23 0.33 2.55
N VAL A 29 0.52 -0.61 1.96
CA VAL A 29 0.58 -0.97 0.54
C VAL A 29 -0.83 -1.09 -0.03
N GLY A 30 -1.01 -0.74 -1.30
CA GLY A 30 -2.26 -0.99 -2.00
C GLY A 30 -2.43 -2.50 -2.23
N VAL A 31 -3.57 -3.04 -1.82
CA VAL A 31 -3.90 -4.47 -1.99
C VAL A 31 -5.22 -4.60 -2.74
N SER A 32 -5.23 -5.43 -3.77
CA SER A 32 -6.44 -5.85 -4.46
C SER A 32 -6.40 -7.35 -4.73
N VAL A 33 -7.55 -8.00 -4.63
CA VAL A 33 -7.73 -9.41 -4.99
C VAL A 33 -8.69 -9.46 -6.18
N VAL A 34 -8.29 -10.17 -7.23
CA VAL A 34 -9.06 -10.28 -8.47
C VAL A 34 -9.17 -11.73 -8.92
N ASP A 35 -10.24 -12.04 -9.67
CA ASP A 35 -10.34 -13.30 -10.39
C ASP A 35 -9.61 -13.25 -11.75
N ALA A 36 -9.59 -14.37 -12.47
CA ALA A 36 -8.97 -14.49 -13.79
C ALA A 36 -9.51 -13.49 -14.82
N GLY A 37 -10.75 -13.00 -14.65
CA GLY A 37 -11.40 -11.99 -15.48
C GLY A 37 -11.11 -10.54 -15.05
N LEU A 38 -10.24 -10.33 -14.06
CA LEU A 38 -9.97 -9.01 -13.46
C LEU A 38 -11.15 -8.42 -12.68
N LYS A 39 -12.16 -9.22 -12.33
CA LYS A 39 -13.21 -8.79 -11.42
C LYS A 39 -12.64 -8.66 -10.02
N ILE A 40 -12.86 -7.48 -9.40
CA ILE A 40 -12.35 -7.18 -8.07
C ILE A 40 -13.21 -7.90 -7.04
N ARG A 41 -12.58 -8.73 -6.23
CA ARG A 41 -13.16 -9.41 -5.07
C ARG A 41 -12.90 -8.62 -3.78
N PHE A 42 -11.72 -8.01 -3.71
CA PHE A 42 -11.35 -7.10 -2.65
C PHE A 42 -10.44 -5.98 -3.17
N ILE A 43 -10.53 -4.81 -2.56
CA ILE A 43 -9.64 -3.69 -2.78
C ILE A 43 -9.59 -2.85 -1.49
N ASN A 44 -8.38 -2.64 -0.94
CA ASN A 44 -8.21 -1.77 0.20
C ASN A 44 -8.24 -0.29 -0.20
N ASP A 45 -8.39 0.59 0.78
CA ASP A 45 -8.52 2.03 0.54
C ASP A 45 -7.29 2.63 -0.14
N LEU A 46 -6.09 2.13 0.18
CA LEU A 46 -4.86 2.60 -0.44
C LEU A 46 -4.78 2.20 -1.91
N ALA A 47 -5.13 0.95 -2.26
CA ALA A 47 -5.23 0.51 -3.65
C ALA A 47 -6.29 1.30 -4.42
N ARG A 48 -7.44 1.58 -3.81
CA ARG A 48 -8.50 2.38 -4.42
C ARG A 48 -8.00 3.78 -4.79
N ARG A 49 -7.26 4.43 -3.89
CA ARG A 49 -6.65 5.75 -4.15
C ARG A 49 -5.62 5.70 -5.28
N TYR A 50 -4.79 4.66 -5.35
CA TYR A 50 -3.80 4.51 -6.42
C TYR A 50 -4.43 4.13 -7.76
N LEU A 51 -5.49 3.33 -7.78
CA LEU A 51 -6.09 2.85 -9.01
C LEU A 51 -7.10 3.84 -9.61
N ALA A 52 -7.92 4.46 -8.78
CA ALA A 52 -9.06 5.28 -9.22
C ALA A 52 -9.04 6.72 -8.72
N GLY A 53 -7.98 7.16 -8.07
CA GLY A 53 -7.84 8.55 -7.63
C GLY A 53 -7.77 9.53 -8.80
N PRO A 54 -8.23 10.77 -8.64
CA PRO A 54 -8.27 11.77 -9.71
C PRO A 54 -6.89 12.05 -10.31
N ASP A 55 -5.83 11.93 -9.50
CA ASP A 55 -4.45 12.20 -9.91
C ASP A 55 -3.69 10.96 -10.37
N SER A 56 -4.19 9.77 -10.11
CA SER A 56 -3.45 8.53 -10.39
C SER A 56 -3.63 8.06 -11.84
N GLY A 57 -4.85 7.95 -12.33
CA GLY A 57 -5.14 7.52 -13.68
C GLY A 57 -4.42 6.24 -14.13
N LEU A 58 -4.00 5.39 -13.15
CA LEU A 58 -3.27 4.16 -13.44
C LEU A 58 -4.19 3.12 -14.07
N PHE A 59 -5.36 2.97 -13.46
CA PHE A 59 -6.38 2.03 -13.90
C PHE A 59 -7.76 2.65 -13.73
N SER A 60 -8.75 2.16 -14.48
CA SER A 60 -10.14 2.50 -14.25
C SER A 60 -10.85 1.34 -13.57
N LEU A 61 -11.68 1.68 -12.60
CA LEU A 61 -12.65 0.76 -12.04
C LEU A 61 -13.90 0.81 -12.93
N ARG A 62 -14.14 -0.26 -13.70
CA ARG A 62 -15.30 -0.34 -14.58
C ARG A 62 -16.38 -1.21 -13.98
N SER A 63 -17.61 -0.72 -13.99
CA SER A 63 -18.77 -1.58 -13.76
C SER A 63 -18.87 -2.59 -14.90
N GLY A 64 -19.25 -3.82 -14.59
CA GLY A 64 -19.47 -4.83 -15.60
C GLY A 64 -20.60 -4.47 -16.56
N PRO A 65 -20.70 -5.16 -17.69
CA PRO A 65 -21.67 -4.83 -18.78
C PRO A 65 -23.12 -4.99 -18.36
N TYR A 66 -23.39 -5.71 -17.27
CA TYR A 66 -24.75 -5.94 -16.76
C TYR A 66 -24.89 -5.37 -15.34
N ALA A 67 -26.08 -4.86 -15.01
CA ALA A 67 -26.40 -4.43 -13.67
C ALA A 67 -26.14 -5.57 -12.66
N GLY A 68 -25.32 -5.30 -11.62
CA GLY A 68 -24.93 -6.32 -10.61
C GLY A 68 -23.71 -7.16 -10.96
N SER A 69 -23.06 -6.99 -12.12
CA SER A 69 -21.90 -7.81 -12.54
C SER A 69 -20.59 -7.51 -11.78
N GLY A 70 -20.54 -6.48 -10.95
CA GLY A 70 -19.38 -6.11 -10.12
C GLY A 70 -18.43 -5.10 -10.77
N VAL A 71 -17.33 -4.84 -10.09
CA VAL A 71 -16.30 -3.87 -10.49
C VAL A 71 -15.08 -4.61 -11.05
N TYR A 72 -14.56 -4.12 -12.16
CA TYR A 72 -13.43 -4.71 -12.87
C TYR A 72 -12.26 -3.74 -12.93
N LEU A 73 -11.06 -4.29 -12.85
CA LEU A 73 -9.81 -3.55 -13.02
C LEU A 73 -9.50 -3.45 -14.53
N ALA A 74 -9.40 -2.23 -15.05
CA ALA A 74 -9.08 -1.99 -16.44
C ALA A 74 -7.87 -1.04 -16.55
N ALA A 75 -6.82 -1.48 -17.22
CA ALA A 75 -5.64 -0.65 -17.50
C ALA A 75 -5.97 0.49 -18.48
N MET A 76 -5.23 1.60 -18.36
CA MET A 76 -5.43 2.78 -19.18
C MET A 76 -4.92 2.58 -20.62
N SER A 77 -3.84 1.83 -20.80
CA SER A 77 -3.30 1.50 -22.13
C SER A 77 -3.60 0.04 -22.52
N ARG A 78 -3.67 -0.22 -23.84
CA ARG A 78 -3.87 -1.57 -24.36
C ARG A 78 -2.67 -2.48 -24.06
N GLU A 79 -1.46 -1.92 -24.03
CA GLU A 79 -0.24 -2.64 -23.73
C GLU A 79 -0.22 -3.10 -22.28
N GLU A 80 -0.43 -2.17 -21.34
CA GLU A 80 -0.51 -2.47 -19.91
C GLU A 80 -1.63 -3.48 -19.60
N ALA A 81 -2.79 -3.35 -20.27
CA ALA A 81 -3.89 -4.30 -20.16
C ALA A 81 -3.48 -5.71 -20.61
N GLY A 82 -2.64 -5.81 -21.64
CA GLY A 82 -2.11 -7.09 -22.13
C GLY A 82 -1.17 -7.72 -21.11
N VAL A 83 -0.25 -6.94 -20.55
CA VAL A 83 0.70 -7.40 -19.52
C VAL A 83 -0.04 -7.83 -18.26
N LEU A 84 -0.94 -6.98 -17.75
CA LEU A 84 -1.72 -7.29 -16.54
C LEU A 84 -2.50 -8.61 -16.68
N ARG A 85 -3.21 -8.80 -17.80
CA ARG A 85 -3.95 -10.05 -18.05
C ARG A 85 -3.05 -11.28 -18.06
N LYS A 86 -1.86 -11.19 -18.67
CA LYS A 86 -0.89 -12.30 -18.66
C LYS A 86 -0.40 -12.63 -17.25
N LEU A 87 -0.12 -11.61 -16.44
CA LEU A 87 0.33 -11.80 -15.05
C LEU A 87 -0.77 -12.43 -14.19
N VAL A 88 -2.02 -11.93 -14.31
CA VAL A 88 -3.15 -12.50 -13.57
C VAL A 88 -3.47 -13.92 -14.05
N ALA A 89 -3.48 -14.18 -15.36
CA ALA A 89 -3.66 -15.53 -15.89
C ALA A 89 -2.58 -16.49 -15.38
N SER A 90 -1.30 -16.07 -15.34
CA SER A 90 -0.23 -16.88 -14.74
C SER A 90 -0.53 -17.19 -13.27
N ALA A 91 -0.85 -16.19 -12.46
CA ALA A 91 -1.12 -16.37 -11.04
C ALA A 91 -2.34 -17.26 -10.75
N THR A 92 -3.38 -17.20 -11.58
CA THR A 92 -4.61 -17.99 -11.42
C THR A 92 -4.54 -19.39 -12.04
N SER A 93 -3.52 -19.69 -12.86
CA SER A 93 -3.32 -21.00 -13.49
C SER A 93 -2.20 -21.83 -12.83
N GLY A 94 -1.78 -21.48 -11.62
CA GLY A 94 -0.72 -22.19 -10.88
C GLY A 94 0.70 -21.69 -11.13
N GLY A 95 0.88 -20.61 -11.89
CA GLY A 95 2.17 -19.92 -12.06
C GLY A 95 2.44 -18.93 -10.93
N SER A 96 3.64 -18.33 -10.94
CA SER A 96 4.10 -17.39 -9.92
C SER A 96 3.53 -15.96 -10.07
N GLY A 97 2.82 -15.66 -11.17
CA GLY A 97 2.45 -14.28 -11.51
C GLY A 97 3.63 -13.47 -12.04
N GLY A 98 3.94 -12.33 -11.42
CA GLY A 98 5.08 -11.48 -11.81
C GLY A 98 4.90 -10.02 -11.39
N ALA A 99 5.66 -9.13 -12.03
CA ALA A 99 5.62 -7.72 -11.73
C ALA A 99 5.61 -6.86 -13.00
N MET A 100 5.00 -5.69 -12.89
CA MET A 100 5.05 -4.64 -13.91
C MET A 100 5.19 -3.26 -13.26
N ARG A 101 5.66 -2.31 -14.05
CA ARG A 101 5.72 -0.91 -13.66
C ARG A 101 4.71 -0.13 -14.48
N VAL A 102 3.92 0.70 -13.81
CA VAL A 102 2.92 1.55 -14.45
C VAL A 102 3.21 3.00 -14.09
N THR A 103 3.09 3.88 -15.06
CA THR A 103 3.27 5.33 -14.85
C THR A 103 1.91 6.01 -14.91
N SER A 104 1.58 6.74 -13.86
CA SER A 104 0.34 7.50 -13.78
C SER A 104 0.40 8.78 -14.64
N ARG A 105 -0.75 9.40 -14.87
CA ARG A 105 -0.86 10.66 -15.63
C ARG A 105 -0.05 11.80 -15.03
N ASN A 106 0.12 11.84 -13.71
CA ASN A 106 0.91 12.85 -13.01
C ASN A 106 2.41 12.47 -12.90
N GLY A 107 2.87 11.44 -13.61
CA GLY A 107 4.26 10.99 -13.62
C GLY A 107 4.66 10.11 -12.42
N ALA A 108 3.74 9.78 -11.53
CA ALA A 108 4.03 8.85 -10.44
C ALA A 108 4.25 7.44 -11.01
N VAL A 109 5.33 6.79 -10.58
CA VAL A 109 5.68 5.43 -10.99
C VAL A 109 5.27 4.48 -9.87
N VAL A 110 4.45 3.48 -10.22
CA VAL A 110 3.95 2.47 -9.29
C VAL A 110 4.44 1.09 -9.73
N ALA A 111 5.05 0.36 -8.80
CA ALA A 111 5.27 -1.06 -8.95
C ALA A 111 3.97 -1.81 -8.66
N LEU A 112 3.63 -2.72 -9.54
CA LEU A 112 2.49 -3.60 -9.42
C LEU A 112 3.02 -5.03 -9.46
N MET A 113 2.80 -5.76 -8.36
CA MET A 113 3.17 -7.17 -8.25
C MET A 113 1.89 -8.01 -8.26
N VAL A 114 1.89 -9.07 -9.03
CA VAL A 114 0.80 -10.05 -9.10
C VAL A 114 1.32 -11.38 -8.62
N ALA A 115 0.62 -12.00 -7.69
CA ALA A 115 0.94 -13.31 -7.15
C ALA A 115 -0.32 -14.16 -7.01
N PRO A 116 -0.24 -15.49 -6.94
CA PRO A 116 -1.36 -16.32 -6.54
C PRO A 116 -1.89 -15.89 -5.18
N ALA A 117 -3.20 -15.76 -5.03
CA ALA A 117 -3.78 -15.49 -3.73
C ALA A 117 -3.67 -16.74 -2.84
N PRO A 118 -3.36 -16.60 -1.53
CA PRO A 118 -3.38 -17.71 -0.59
C PRO A 118 -4.73 -18.42 -0.56
N LEU A 119 -4.71 -19.73 -0.40
CA LEU A 119 -5.92 -20.54 -0.26
C LEU A 119 -6.70 -20.05 0.98
N GLY A 120 -8.00 -19.80 0.82
CA GLY A 120 -8.86 -19.28 1.88
C GLY A 120 -9.05 -17.76 1.89
N LEU A 121 -8.11 -16.97 1.33
CA LEU A 121 -8.25 -15.51 1.29
C LEU A 121 -9.53 -15.07 0.55
N ALA A 122 -9.99 -15.86 -0.43
CA ALA A 122 -11.23 -15.60 -1.17
C ALA A 122 -12.46 -15.66 -0.25
N ASP A 123 -12.51 -16.65 0.60
CA ASP A 123 -13.61 -16.90 1.53
C ASP A 123 -13.61 -15.82 2.63
N ASP A 124 -12.42 -15.52 3.18
CA ASP A 124 -12.20 -14.54 4.24
C ASP A 124 -12.48 -13.09 3.81
N VAL A 125 -12.34 -12.78 2.51
CA VAL A 125 -12.48 -11.41 2.00
C VAL A 125 -13.85 -11.14 1.38
N SER A 126 -14.49 -12.14 0.79
CA SER A 126 -15.78 -11.98 0.10
C SER A 126 -17.00 -12.27 0.98
N GLY A 127 -16.84 -12.98 2.10
CA GLY A 127 -17.96 -13.39 2.94
C GLY A 127 -18.93 -14.35 2.25
N LEU A 128 -18.53 -14.95 1.12
CA LEU A 128 -19.30 -15.90 0.37
C LEU A 128 -18.73 -17.30 0.65
N GLU A 129 -19.47 -18.12 1.37
CA GLU A 129 -19.24 -19.56 1.37
C GLU A 129 -19.47 -20.06 -0.06
N SER A 130 -18.39 -20.18 -0.82
CA SER A 130 -18.44 -20.78 -2.15
C SER A 130 -18.57 -22.30 -1.94
N GLY A 131 -19.78 -22.79 -1.89
CA GLY A 131 -20.08 -24.24 -1.91
C GLY A 131 -19.75 -24.91 -3.25
N GLY A 132 -18.96 -24.26 -4.12
CA GLY A 132 -18.46 -24.73 -5.40
C GLY A 132 -16.95 -24.78 -5.47
N ALA A 133 -16.39 -25.25 -6.59
CA ALA A 133 -14.95 -25.28 -6.85
C ALA A 133 -14.35 -23.89 -6.58
N ARG A 134 -13.33 -23.82 -5.69
CA ARG A 134 -12.65 -22.57 -5.32
C ARG A 134 -12.07 -21.93 -6.57
N GLU A 135 -12.59 -20.78 -6.93
CA GLU A 135 -12.11 -20.02 -8.06
C GLU A 135 -10.69 -19.48 -7.75
N PRO A 136 -9.69 -19.78 -8.59
CA PRO A 136 -8.34 -19.29 -8.33
C PRO A 136 -8.30 -17.78 -8.44
N LEU A 137 -7.72 -17.10 -7.44
CA LEU A 137 -7.60 -15.67 -7.35
C LEU A 137 -6.14 -15.21 -7.45
N ALA A 138 -5.96 -13.99 -7.89
CA ALA A 138 -4.68 -13.30 -7.90
C ALA A 138 -4.68 -12.14 -6.89
N LEU A 139 -3.60 -12.05 -6.12
CA LEU A 139 -3.29 -10.94 -5.23
C LEU A 139 -2.49 -9.90 -6.02
N ILE A 140 -2.94 -8.66 -6.03
CA ILE A 140 -2.25 -7.52 -6.64
C ILE A 140 -1.78 -6.60 -5.53
N ILE A 141 -0.48 -6.35 -5.46
CA ILE A 141 0.14 -5.43 -4.52
C ILE A 141 0.66 -4.22 -5.30
N LEU A 142 0.31 -3.01 -4.85
CA LEU A 142 0.68 -1.75 -5.47
C LEU A 142 1.54 -0.93 -4.51
N ARG A 143 2.68 -0.44 -5.00
CA ARG A 143 3.57 0.44 -4.25
C ARG A 143 4.14 1.55 -5.13
N PRO A 144 3.98 2.84 -4.78
CA PRO A 144 4.66 3.92 -5.45
C PRO A 144 6.17 3.78 -5.31
N LEU A 145 6.92 3.95 -6.42
CA LEU A 145 8.37 3.85 -6.42
C LEU A 145 9.07 5.20 -6.20
N ASN A 146 8.41 6.29 -6.55
CA ASN A 146 8.96 7.64 -6.47
C ASN A 146 8.37 8.47 -5.32
N ARG A 147 7.52 7.89 -4.49
CA ARG A 147 6.99 8.55 -3.28
C ARG A 147 7.85 8.16 -2.09
N LYS A 148 8.62 9.09 -1.57
CA LYS A 148 9.29 8.93 -0.28
C LYS A 148 8.21 8.89 0.81
N VAL A 149 8.10 7.78 1.49
CA VAL A 149 7.23 7.67 2.66
C VAL A 149 8.02 8.18 3.84
N VAL A 150 7.57 9.30 4.38
CA VAL A 150 8.24 9.99 5.48
C VAL A 150 7.53 9.62 6.78
N PRO A 151 8.25 9.17 7.83
CA PRO A 151 7.67 8.94 9.14
C PRO A 151 7.07 10.21 9.73
N GLN A 152 6.05 10.09 10.57
CA GLN A 152 5.47 11.25 11.26
C GLN A 152 6.43 11.76 12.34
N ALA A 153 6.47 13.08 12.56
CA ALA A 153 7.36 13.70 13.54
C ALA A 153 7.14 13.16 14.96
N ASP A 154 5.87 12.94 15.35
CA ASP A 154 5.53 12.43 16.68
C ASP A 154 6.10 11.03 16.91
N MET A 155 6.00 10.14 15.91
CA MET A 155 6.61 8.81 15.94
C MET A 155 8.14 8.87 16.11
N LEU A 156 8.81 9.81 15.45
CA LEU A 156 10.26 9.99 15.59
C LEU A 156 10.64 10.52 16.99
N CYS A 157 9.81 11.38 17.58
CA CYS A 157 9.99 11.82 18.95
C CYS A 157 9.90 10.64 19.94
N GLU A 158 8.92 9.78 19.75
CA GLU A 158 8.69 8.61 20.62
C GLU A 158 9.78 7.54 20.47
N MET A 159 10.18 7.22 19.24
CA MET A 159 11.13 6.13 18.95
C MET A 159 12.58 6.48 19.29
N PHE A 160 13.01 7.69 18.96
CA PHE A 160 14.40 8.11 19.04
C PHE A 160 14.67 9.17 20.11
N GLY A 161 13.65 9.63 20.83
CA GLY A 161 13.79 10.74 21.76
C GLY A 161 14.17 12.07 21.09
N PHE A 162 13.74 12.27 19.83
CA PHE A 162 13.96 13.54 19.16
C PHE A 162 13.13 14.64 19.81
N SER A 163 13.70 15.83 19.91
CA SER A 163 12.89 17.01 20.14
C SER A 163 12.00 17.30 18.93
N ARG A 164 10.93 18.07 19.11
CA ARG A 164 10.05 18.47 18.01
C ARG A 164 10.81 19.10 16.84
N ALA A 165 11.79 19.96 17.15
CA ALA A 165 12.62 20.62 16.16
C ALA A 165 13.53 19.64 15.40
N GLU A 166 14.09 18.65 16.07
CA GLU A 166 14.89 17.57 15.46
C GLU A 166 14.01 16.67 14.58
N ALA A 167 12.83 16.30 15.05
CA ALA A 167 11.90 15.46 14.29
C ALA A 167 11.45 16.17 12.98
N GLU A 168 11.17 17.45 13.01
CA GLU A 168 10.83 18.24 11.82
C GLU A 168 11.99 18.29 10.81
N VAL A 169 13.23 18.45 11.29
CA VAL A 169 14.44 18.37 10.45
C VAL A 169 14.59 16.97 9.85
N ALA A 170 14.43 15.92 10.66
CA ALA A 170 14.50 14.53 10.21
C ALA A 170 13.47 14.23 9.13
N VAL A 171 12.23 14.66 9.30
CA VAL A 171 11.14 14.56 8.32
C VAL A 171 11.51 15.25 7.01
N ALA A 172 12.00 16.48 7.06
CA ALA A 172 12.38 17.25 5.88
C ALA A 172 13.54 16.58 5.11
N LEU A 173 14.59 16.14 5.80
CA LEU A 173 15.72 15.44 5.20
C LEU A 173 15.29 14.12 4.54
N THR A 174 14.49 13.33 5.23
CA THR A 174 13.92 12.10 4.67
C THR A 174 13.06 12.39 3.44
N GLY A 175 12.35 13.52 3.42
CA GLY A 175 11.61 14.03 2.26
C GLY A 175 12.50 14.43 1.07
N GLY A 176 13.81 14.57 1.30
CA GLY A 176 14.81 14.91 0.28
C GLY A 176 15.22 16.38 0.28
N ALA A 177 14.84 17.15 1.31
CA ALA A 177 15.34 18.50 1.46
C ALA A 177 16.82 18.48 1.86
N SER A 178 17.60 19.43 1.35
CA SER A 178 18.97 19.66 1.81
C SER A 178 18.98 20.40 3.15
N ALA A 179 20.13 20.38 3.86
CA ALA A 179 20.28 21.16 5.09
C ALA A 179 20.07 22.67 4.84
N GLU A 180 20.47 23.16 3.68
CA GLU A 180 20.26 24.53 3.23
C GLU A 180 18.78 24.86 3.01
N ASP A 181 18.01 23.93 2.41
CA ASP A 181 16.57 24.10 2.21
C ASP A 181 15.82 24.11 3.55
N VAL A 182 16.21 23.23 4.47
CA VAL A 182 15.65 23.20 5.83
C VAL A 182 15.96 24.50 6.58
N ALA A 183 17.20 25.00 6.51
CA ALA A 183 17.61 26.25 7.15
C ALA A 183 16.79 27.42 6.61
N ARG A 184 16.64 27.51 5.28
CA ARG A 184 15.86 28.54 4.60
C ARG A 184 14.38 28.46 4.96
N GLY A 185 13.79 27.27 4.90
CA GLY A 185 12.36 27.07 5.18
C GLY A 185 11.98 27.36 6.62
N ARG A 186 12.91 27.18 7.56
CA ARG A 186 12.68 27.41 8.99
C ARG A 186 13.19 28.77 9.50
N GLY A 187 13.86 29.55 8.67
CA GLY A 187 14.42 30.86 9.06
C GLY A 187 15.53 30.74 10.12
N VAL A 188 16.30 29.65 10.12
CA VAL A 188 17.41 29.41 11.07
C VAL A 188 18.76 29.35 10.32
N SER A 189 19.87 29.45 11.06
CA SER A 189 21.18 29.31 10.46
C SER A 189 21.47 27.88 9.99
N LEU A 190 22.26 27.73 8.93
CA LEU A 190 22.74 26.44 8.48
C LEU A 190 23.53 25.70 9.58
N MET A 191 24.24 26.44 10.42
CA MET A 191 24.99 25.89 11.56
C MET A 191 24.03 25.27 12.59
N THR A 192 22.87 25.87 12.83
CA THR A 192 21.83 25.34 13.70
C THR A 192 21.32 24.00 13.15
N VAL A 193 20.98 23.96 11.84
CA VAL A 193 20.51 22.72 11.22
C VAL A 193 21.57 21.61 11.25
N ARG A 194 22.83 21.93 10.97
CA ARG A 194 23.93 20.96 11.06
C ARG A 194 24.14 20.44 12.48
N SER A 195 23.94 21.27 13.50
CA SER A 195 23.96 20.84 14.90
C SER A 195 22.81 19.88 15.22
N GLN A 196 21.60 20.16 14.74
CA GLN A 196 20.44 19.27 14.86
C GLN A 196 20.66 17.96 14.14
N ILE A 197 21.21 17.98 12.91
CA ILE A 197 21.58 16.74 12.17
C ILE A 197 22.55 15.89 12.98
N ARG A 198 23.57 16.47 13.59
CA ARG A 198 24.51 15.73 14.42
C ARG A 198 23.81 15.08 15.64
N SER A 199 22.91 15.81 16.28
CA SER A 199 22.09 15.26 17.37
C SER A 199 21.18 14.13 16.91
N ILE A 200 20.51 14.28 15.76
CA ILE A 200 19.66 13.26 15.12
C ILE A 200 20.47 11.98 14.85
N LEU A 201 21.65 12.09 14.24
CA LEU A 201 22.51 10.95 13.96
C LEU A 201 22.94 10.24 15.24
N GLY A 202 23.31 11.00 16.27
CA GLY A 202 23.69 10.42 17.57
C GLY A 202 22.53 9.70 18.28
N LYS A 203 21.33 10.26 18.24
CA LYS A 203 20.14 9.67 18.88
C LYS A 203 19.58 8.47 18.11
N SER A 204 19.73 8.44 16.78
CA SER A 204 19.31 7.33 15.94
C SER A 204 20.38 6.25 15.74
N GLU A 205 21.55 6.43 16.35
CA GLU A 205 22.72 5.55 16.20
C GLU A 205 23.15 5.36 14.73
N ALA A 206 22.82 6.31 13.86
CA ALA A 206 23.18 6.26 12.46
C ALA A 206 24.61 6.78 12.23
N GLU A 207 25.41 6.04 11.49
CA GLU A 207 26.81 6.40 11.20
C GLU A 207 26.92 7.69 10.35
N ASN A 208 25.94 7.92 9.46
CA ASN A 208 25.91 9.06 8.56
C ASN A 208 24.47 9.30 8.07
N LEU A 209 24.29 10.42 7.34
CA LEU A 209 22.97 10.82 6.86
C LEU A 209 22.35 9.78 5.90
N ARG A 210 23.15 9.09 5.08
CA ARG A 210 22.66 8.05 4.16
C ARG A 210 22.12 6.84 4.94
N ASP A 211 22.80 6.45 5.99
CA ASP A 211 22.37 5.37 6.88
C ASP A 211 21.07 5.74 7.61
N PHE A 212 20.99 6.96 8.10
CA PHE A 212 19.78 7.54 8.68
C PHE A 212 18.62 7.51 7.67
N GLU A 213 18.83 8.00 6.45
CA GLU A 213 17.80 8.01 5.40
C GLU A 213 17.30 6.60 5.05
N ARG A 214 18.21 5.60 5.05
CA ARG A 214 17.84 4.20 4.83
C ARG A 214 16.95 3.66 5.95
N THR A 215 17.29 3.95 7.19
CA THR A 215 16.48 3.58 8.36
C THR A 215 15.10 4.24 8.30
N MET A 216 15.05 5.54 7.99
CA MET A 216 13.79 6.27 7.84
C MET A 216 12.93 5.73 6.70
N ALA A 217 13.52 5.34 5.58
CA ALA A 217 12.79 4.72 4.47
C ALA A 217 12.18 3.38 4.87
N THR A 218 12.88 2.60 5.69
CA THR A 218 12.36 1.33 6.23
C THR A 218 11.20 1.58 7.19
N LEU A 219 11.35 2.52 8.12
CA LEU A 219 10.28 2.90 9.05
C LEU A 219 9.06 3.47 8.32
N GLY A 220 9.28 4.35 7.35
CA GLY A 220 8.21 4.90 6.54
C GLY A 220 7.41 3.82 5.81
N ALA A 221 8.05 2.72 5.42
CA ALA A 221 7.38 1.59 4.79
C ALA A 221 6.46 0.81 5.74
N LEU A 222 6.62 0.94 7.04
CA LEU A 222 5.82 0.27 8.07
C LEU A 222 4.63 1.12 8.56
N VAL A 223 4.67 2.42 8.32
CA VAL A 223 3.61 3.34 8.81
C VAL A 223 2.42 3.29 7.88
N PRO A 224 1.22 2.95 8.40
CA PRO A 224 -0.01 3.06 7.64
C PRO A 224 -0.21 4.49 7.13
N GLN A 225 -0.55 4.64 5.86
CA GLN A 225 -0.86 5.94 5.26
C GLN A 225 -2.28 6.37 5.68
N LEU A 226 -2.47 6.56 7.00
CA LEU A 226 -3.72 7.07 7.55
C LEU A 226 -3.87 8.54 7.18
N ARG A 227 -4.61 8.82 6.12
CA ARG A 227 -5.35 10.07 5.86
C ARG A 227 -6.58 9.76 5.01
#